data_ef7b4d202fcd68c21e21a9c44eebe43c
#
_entry.id   ef7b4d202fcd68c21e21a9c44eebe43c
#
_cell.length_a   1.000
_cell.length_b   1.000
_cell.length_c   1.000
_cell.angle_alpha   90.00
_cell.angle_beta   90.00
_cell.angle_gamma   90.00
#
_symmetry.space_group_name_H-M   'P 1'
#
loop_
_entity.id
_entity.type
_entity.pdbx_description
1 polymer ?
#
loop_
_entity_poly.entity_id
_entity_poly.type
_entity_poly.pdbx_seq_one_letter_code
_entity_poly.pdbx_strand_id
1 'polypeptide(L)'
;MLGKWWYRLGDGVESLWKRVVREKYYGGKKEVDITTIECSRVSKLWRDIIRVGGMSSKLRNMLGEGFKWEVGEGYEVGFWYDRWAADICLKDLFPRLFALSVKKEGKVCEMGTWEEGRWRWRFEWRRDTMGREKDEEELLEKVLEGVKIKEGVGDVWKWLHATDGKYVVKLAYDFLASTDCILEGQMCKIIECRLVPSKVAFFGWRLCLDRLPTKDNLQKRGICLREGVVCDFCNGEVENANHLFSVCYNAWLVWSQVLRWWGLESVLPNTVVGIAEFFISSLGKIVGKEMGSCIFLVVAWYLWYRRNAQVFRKDEGRPENLLERMQVKTFIWLKSKVEGCVFSFYNWQSCPMECAMSVYNHKRMRKQFFKAFASSS
;
A
#
# COMPACT_ATOMS: atom_id res chain seq x y z
N MET A 1 -10.79 -5.20 -2.77
CA MET A 1 -12.17 -5.72 -3.02
C MET A 1 -13.25 -4.68 -2.81
N LEU A 2 -13.28 -3.94 -1.69
CA LEU A 2 -14.34 -2.94 -1.42
C LEU A 2 -14.35 -1.79 -2.45
N GLY A 3 -13.22 -1.37 -3.01
CA GLY A 3 -13.14 -0.37 -4.08
C GLY A 3 -13.92 -0.72 -5.36
N LYS A 4 -14.19 -2.01 -5.61
CA LYS A 4 -15.04 -2.44 -6.72
C LYS A 4 -16.49 -1.95 -6.58
N TRP A 5 -16.96 -1.74 -5.34
CA TRP A 5 -18.31 -1.23 -5.12
C TRP A 5 -18.41 0.26 -5.46
N TRP A 6 -17.33 1.02 -5.25
CA TRP A 6 -17.24 2.42 -5.70
C TRP A 6 -17.34 2.52 -7.23
N TYR A 7 -16.56 1.71 -7.95
CA TYR A 7 -16.65 1.65 -9.39
C TYR A 7 -18.07 1.30 -9.86
N ARG A 8 -18.65 0.24 -9.26
CA ARG A 8 -20.00 -0.20 -9.63
C ARG A 8 -21.10 0.81 -9.30
N LEU A 9 -20.90 1.71 -8.36
CA LEU A 9 -21.87 2.76 -8.08
C LEU A 9 -21.89 3.82 -9.19
N GLY A 10 -20.73 4.14 -9.76
CA GLY A 10 -20.57 5.13 -10.81
C GLY A 10 -20.72 4.62 -12.25
N ASP A 11 -20.79 3.28 -12.48
CA ASP A 11 -20.68 2.67 -13.83
C ASP A 11 -21.92 2.84 -14.75
N GLY A 12 -22.89 3.69 -14.41
CA GLY A 12 -24.09 3.96 -15.22
C GLY A 12 -25.06 2.77 -15.32
N VAL A 13 -24.63 1.53 -15.04
CA VAL A 13 -25.47 0.34 -15.16
C VAL A 13 -26.45 0.25 -14.01
N GLU A 14 -27.74 0.40 -14.28
CA GLU A 14 -28.79 0.30 -13.26
C GLU A 14 -28.96 -1.14 -12.79
N SER A 15 -28.96 -1.35 -11.48
CA SER A 15 -29.12 -2.66 -10.87
C SER A 15 -30.00 -2.59 -9.62
N LEU A 16 -30.63 -3.71 -9.27
CA LEU A 16 -31.54 -3.76 -8.12
C LEU A 16 -30.87 -3.29 -6.83
N TRP A 17 -29.62 -3.71 -6.57
CA TRP A 17 -28.91 -3.30 -5.37
C TRP A 17 -28.60 -1.79 -5.34
N LYS A 18 -28.30 -1.15 -6.48
CA LYS A 18 -28.15 0.31 -6.57
C LYS A 18 -29.43 1.04 -6.21
N ARG A 19 -30.56 0.57 -6.74
CA ARG A 19 -31.87 1.11 -6.40
C ARG A 19 -32.14 1.01 -4.90
N VAL A 20 -31.90 -0.16 -4.30
CA VAL A 20 -32.05 -0.36 -2.86
C VAL A 20 -31.14 0.56 -2.05
N VAL A 21 -29.88 0.73 -2.46
CA VAL A 21 -28.92 1.61 -1.79
C VAL A 21 -29.37 3.07 -1.90
N ARG A 22 -29.77 3.52 -3.08
CA ARG A 22 -30.27 4.88 -3.31
C ARG A 22 -31.50 5.18 -2.48
N GLU A 23 -32.50 4.32 -2.50
CA GLU A 23 -33.73 4.51 -1.70
C GLU A 23 -33.44 4.53 -0.20
N LYS A 24 -32.62 3.58 0.27
CA LYS A 24 -32.35 3.41 1.68
C LYS A 24 -31.46 4.49 2.29
N TYR A 25 -30.45 4.98 1.55
CA TYR A 25 -29.41 5.85 2.11
C TYR A 25 -29.33 7.22 1.45
N TYR A 26 -29.94 7.42 0.30
CA TYR A 26 -29.83 8.67 -0.48
C TYR A 26 -31.20 9.30 -0.81
N GLY A 27 -32.27 8.77 -0.23
CA GLY A 27 -33.63 9.31 -0.45
C GLY A 27 -34.08 9.29 -1.90
N GLY A 28 -33.65 8.30 -2.69
CA GLY A 28 -34.00 8.16 -4.10
C GLY A 28 -33.20 9.06 -5.07
N LYS A 29 -32.27 9.88 -4.60
CA LYS A 29 -31.46 10.71 -5.49
C LYS A 29 -30.61 9.86 -6.43
N LYS A 30 -30.59 10.20 -7.73
CA LYS A 30 -29.81 9.49 -8.74
C LYS A 30 -28.29 9.67 -8.54
N GLU A 31 -27.88 10.83 -8.06
CA GLU A 31 -26.48 11.15 -7.77
C GLU A 31 -26.12 10.70 -6.37
N VAL A 32 -25.20 9.76 -6.31
CA VAL A 32 -24.74 9.17 -5.05
C VAL A 32 -23.38 9.77 -4.72
N ASP A 33 -23.37 10.88 -3.98
CA ASP A 33 -22.15 11.36 -3.36
C ASP A 33 -21.89 10.57 -2.09
N ILE A 34 -20.95 9.63 -2.18
CA ILE A 34 -20.59 8.71 -1.09
C ILE A 34 -19.97 9.46 0.09
N THR A 35 -19.46 10.69 -0.12
CA THR A 35 -18.80 11.48 0.92
C THR A 35 -19.77 12.18 1.86
N THR A 36 -21.04 12.34 1.46
CA THR A 36 -22.05 13.13 2.20
C THR A 36 -22.86 12.32 3.21
N ILE A 37 -22.65 10.99 3.32
CA ILE A 37 -23.48 10.17 4.21
C ILE A 37 -23.00 10.23 5.67
N GLU A 38 -23.92 10.52 6.58
CA GLU A 38 -23.70 10.32 8.01
C GLU A 38 -23.53 8.81 8.33
N CYS A 39 -22.32 8.44 8.72
CA CYS A 39 -21.96 7.04 9.04
C CYS A 39 -22.79 6.38 10.16
N SER A 40 -23.60 7.15 10.90
CA SER A 40 -24.40 6.65 12.03
C SER A 40 -25.62 5.81 11.61
N ARG A 41 -26.19 6.07 10.41
CA ARG A 41 -27.46 5.46 9.95
C ARG A 41 -27.29 4.35 8.91
N VAL A 42 -26.06 3.93 8.60
CA VAL A 42 -25.80 2.94 7.56
C VAL A 42 -25.44 1.56 8.13
N SER A 43 -25.70 0.49 7.35
CA SER A 43 -25.28 -0.86 7.71
C SER A 43 -23.76 -0.96 7.87
N LYS A 44 -23.29 -1.94 8.67
CA LYS A 44 -21.85 -2.14 8.90
C LYS A 44 -21.08 -2.31 7.58
N LEU A 45 -21.58 -3.14 6.66
CA LEU A 45 -20.96 -3.35 5.34
C LEU A 45 -20.88 -2.06 4.54
N TRP A 46 -21.98 -1.28 4.48
CA TRP A 46 -22.01 -0.03 3.73
C TRP A 46 -21.08 1.02 4.35
N ARG A 47 -21.05 1.08 5.68
CA ARG A 47 -20.10 1.91 6.42
C ARG A 47 -18.64 1.57 6.09
N ASP A 48 -18.31 0.28 5.98
CA ASP A 48 -16.96 -0.15 5.63
C ASP A 48 -16.60 0.23 4.18
N ILE A 49 -17.56 0.16 3.25
CA ILE A 49 -17.39 0.61 1.85
C ILE A 49 -17.12 2.13 1.81
N ILE A 50 -17.91 2.94 2.53
CA ILE A 50 -17.71 4.41 2.62
C ILE A 50 -16.35 4.72 3.25
N ARG A 51 -16.01 4.08 4.35
CA ARG A 51 -14.75 4.28 5.06
C ARG A 51 -13.51 3.96 4.24
N VAL A 52 -13.60 3.04 3.28
CA VAL A 52 -12.49 2.70 2.39
C VAL A 52 -11.95 3.95 1.68
N GLY A 53 -12.81 4.83 1.17
CA GLY A 53 -12.39 6.11 0.58
C GLY A 53 -11.80 7.11 1.58
N GLY A 54 -12.06 6.95 2.88
CA GLY A 54 -11.53 7.80 3.96
C GLY A 54 -10.26 7.29 4.64
N MET A 55 -9.90 6.00 4.44
CA MET A 55 -8.82 5.35 5.21
C MET A 55 -7.40 5.79 4.82
N SER A 56 -7.19 6.26 3.59
CA SER A 56 -5.89 6.74 3.15
C SER A 56 -6.08 7.81 2.08
N SER A 57 -5.24 8.85 2.10
CA SER A 57 -5.23 9.89 1.06
C SER A 57 -5.02 9.28 -0.33
N LYS A 58 -4.17 8.27 -0.45
CA LYS A 58 -3.90 7.53 -1.70
C LYS A 58 -5.14 6.82 -2.25
N LEU A 59 -5.87 6.14 -1.38
CA LEU A 59 -7.08 5.43 -1.79
C LEU A 59 -8.19 6.42 -2.17
N ARG A 60 -8.28 7.55 -1.47
CA ARG A 60 -9.18 8.65 -1.81
C ARG A 60 -8.82 9.24 -3.18
N ASN A 61 -7.55 9.52 -3.44
CA ASN A 61 -7.08 10.03 -4.71
C ASN A 61 -7.31 9.01 -5.84
N MET A 62 -6.97 7.74 -5.62
CA MET A 62 -7.22 6.67 -6.60
C MET A 62 -8.71 6.54 -6.96
N LEU A 63 -9.60 6.61 -5.96
CA LEU A 63 -11.04 6.48 -6.17
C LEU A 63 -11.69 7.81 -6.63
N GLY A 64 -11.20 8.96 -6.16
CA GLY A 64 -11.70 10.27 -6.56
C GLY A 64 -11.15 10.76 -7.90
N GLU A 65 -9.85 10.57 -8.14
CA GLU A 65 -9.15 11.08 -9.32
C GLU A 65 -8.97 10.02 -10.42
N GLY A 66 -9.07 8.75 -10.06
CA GLY A 66 -8.82 7.62 -10.97
C GLY A 66 -9.95 7.31 -11.94
N PHE A 67 -11.08 8.03 -11.89
CA PHE A 67 -12.22 7.80 -12.78
C PHE A 67 -12.55 9.06 -13.58
N LYS A 68 -12.94 8.86 -14.83
CA LYS A 68 -13.38 9.90 -15.76
C LYS A 68 -14.48 9.37 -16.67
N TRP A 69 -15.44 10.21 -17.02
CA TRP A 69 -16.41 9.89 -18.03
C TRP A 69 -15.85 10.06 -19.44
N GLU A 70 -16.05 9.09 -20.28
CA GLU A 70 -15.98 9.25 -21.73
C GLU A 70 -17.41 9.47 -22.22
N VAL A 71 -17.67 10.68 -22.70
CA VAL A 71 -19.00 11.08 -23.11
C VAL A 71 -19.33 10.47 -24.48
N GLY A 72 -20.47 9.82 -24.56
CA GLY A 72 -21.12 9.44 -25.79
C GLY A 72 -22.19 10.45 -26.15
N GLU A 73 -23.44 10.21 -25.80
CA GLU A 73 -24.56 11.15 -25.98
C GLU A 73 -24.74 12.13 -24.83
N GLY A 74 -24.12 11.89 -23.68
CA GLY A 74 -24.14 12.78 -22.52
C GLY A 74 -25.41 12.70 -21.65
N TYR A 75 -26.15 11.61 -21.69
CA TYR A 75 -27.36 11.41 -20.87
C TYR A 75 -27.07 11.09 -19.41
N GLU A 76 -25.96 10.41 -19.13
CA GLU A 76 -25.59 10.03 -17.76
C GLU A 76 -24.65 11.05 -17.11
N VAL A 77 -23.92 11.85 -17.89
CA VAL A 77 -22.86 12.74 -17.43
C VAL A 77 -23.38 14.10 -17.03
N GLY A 78 -23.17 14.50 -15.78
CA GLY A 78 -23.45 15.85 -15.29
C GLY A 78 -22.45 16.86 -15.84
N PHE A 79 -22.93 17.93 -16.47
CA PHE A 79 -22.07 18.89 -17.14
C PHE A 79 -21.07 19.57 -16.18
N TRP A 80 -21.55 20.06 -15.05
CA TRP A 80 -20.75 20.84 -14.10
C TRP A 80 -20.05 19.99 -13.05
N TYR A 81 -20.64 18.87 -12.61
CA TYR A 81 -20.20 18.13 -11.44
C TYR A 81 -19.31 16.93 -11.76
N ASP A 82 -19.43 16.36 -12.96
CA ASP A 82 -18.66 15.19 -13.34
C ASP A 82 -17.33 15.55 -14.00
N ARG A 83 -16.38 14.63 -13.94
CA ARG A 83 -15.08 14.75 -14.61
C ARG A 83 -15.18 14.10 -15.98
N TRP A 84 -15.25 14.89 -17.03
CA TRP A 84 -15.40 14.42 -18.40
C TRP A 84 -14.60 15.25 -19.43
N ALA A 85 -14.71 16.56 -19.44
CA ALA A 85 -14.00 17.43 -20.38
C ALA A 85 -12.55 17.72 -19.93
N ALA A 86 -12.34 17.87 -18.63
CA ALA A 86 -11.03 18.16 -18.03
C ALA A 86 -10.69 17.15 -16.92
N ASP A 87 -9.52 17.33 -16.29
CA ASP A 87 -9.08 16.49 -15.17
C ASP A 87 -9.74 16.88 -13.83
N ILE A 88 -10.44 18.00 -13.80
CA ILE A 88 -11.27 18.47 -12.69
C ILE A 88 -12.68 18.78 -13.18
N CYS A 89 -13.65 18.90 -12.26
CA CYS A 89 -15.02 19.24 -12.61
C CYS A 89 -15.11 20.66 -13.17
N LEU A 90 -15.97 20.90 -14.16
CA LEU A 90 -16.11 22.21 -14.79
C LEU A 90 -16.55 23.30 -13.80
N LYS A 91 -17.34 22.96 -12.77
CA LYS A 91 -17.72 23.91 -11.70
C LYS A 91 -16.52 24.46 -10.93
N ASP A 92 -15.47 23.64 -10.75
CA ASP A 92 -14.26 24.02 -10.00
C ASP A 92 -13.28 24.77 -10.92
N LEU A 93 -13.31 24.46 -12.23
CA LEU A 93 -12.50 25.15 -13.23
C LEU A 93 -13.08 26.53 -13.59
N PHE A 94 -14.41 26.64 -13.68
CA PHE A 94 -15.15 27.84 -14.07
C PHE A 94 -16.21 28.24 -13.03
N PRO A 95 -15.84 28.60 -11.80
CA PRO A 95 -16.78 28.82 -10.70
C PRO A 95 -17.75 30.01 -10.94
N ARG A 96 -17.33 31.02 -11.71
CA ARG A 96 -18.20 32.16 -12.03
C ARG A 96 -19.28 31.79 -13.05
N LEU A 97 -18.90 31.06 -14.10
CA LEU A 97 -19.85 30.54 -15.08
C LEU A 97 -20.84 29.56 -14.45
N PHE A 98 -20.35 28.69 -13.56
CA PHE A 98 -21.23 27.82 -12.77
C PHE A 98 -22.23 28.60 -11.93
N ALA A 99 -21.80 29.70 -11.30
CA ALA A 99 -22.71 30.57 -10.54
C ALA A 99 -23.78 31.23 -11.44
N LEU A 100 -23.45 31.59 -12.68
CA LEU A 100 -24.34 32.17 -13.67
C LEU A 100 -25.23 31.17 -14.40
N SER A 101 -24.87 29.91 -14.45
CA SER A 101 -25.61 28.87 -15.17
C SER A 101 -27.04 28.75 -14.64
N VAL A 102 -28.00 28.68 -15.57
CA VAL A 102 -29.40 28.37 -15.28
C VAL A 102 -29.55 26.87 -14.99
N LYS A 103 -28.83 26.03 -15.74
CA LYS A 103 -28.88 24.54 -15.67
C LYS A 103 -27.70 24.00 -14.87
N LYS A 104 -27.67 24.24 -13.56
CA LYS A 104 -26.57 23.78 -12.69
C LYS A 104 -26.46 22.26 -12.58
N GLU A 105 -27.61 21.58 -12.51
CA GLU A 105 -27.72 20.13 -12.42
C GLU A 105 -27.91 19.46 -13.79
N GLY A 106 -27.74 20.24 -14.89
CA GLY A 106 -27.98 19.74 -16.25
C GLY A 106 -26.98 18.69 -16.70
N LYS A 107 -27.43 17.77 -17.53
CA LYS A 107 -26.61 16.76 -18.19
C LYS A 107 -25.93 17.34 -19.44
N VAL A 108 -24.87 16.69 -19.90
CA VAL A 108 -24.13 17.14 -21.09
C VAL A 108 -25.05 17.27 -22.31
N CYS A 109 -25.97 16.32 -22.50
CA CYS A 109 -26.96 16.35 -23.61
C CYS A 109 -27.92 17.53 -23.56
N GLU A 110 -28.07 18.19 -22.40
CA GLU A 110 -28.94 19.37 -22.23
C GLU A 110 -28.23 20.70 -22.50
N MET A 111 -26.90 20.66 -22.67
CA MET A 111 -26.06 21.83 -22.86
C MET A 111 -25.72 22.12 -24.33
N GLY A 112 -26.41 21.47 -25.26
CA GLY A 112 -26.23 21.68 -26.68
C GLY A 112 -27.30 21.01 -27.51
N THR A 113 -27.17 21.12 -28.83
CA THR A 113 -28.09 20.54 -29.81
C THR A 113 -27.32 20.02 -31.01
N TRP A 114 -27.89 19.01 -31.70
CA TRP A 114 -27.41 18.56 -32.99
C TRP A 114 -27.94 19.47 -34.11
N GLU A 115 -27.03 20.10 -34.86
CA GLU A 115 -27.34 20.91 -36.04
C GLU A 115 -26.52 20.40 -37.20
N GLU A 116 -27.19 20.01 -38.29
CA GLU A 116 -26.55 19.51 -39.54
C GLU A 116 -25.53 18.39 -39.30
N GLY A 117 -25.80 17.47 -38.35
CA GLY A 117 -24.91 16.37 -38.01
C GLY A 117 -23.67 16.76 -37.18
N ARG A 118 -23.67 17.99 -36.62
CA ARG A 118 -22.64 18.46 -35.74
C ARG A 118 -23.23 18.89 -34.40
N TRP A 119 -22.53 18.60 -33.31
CA TRP A 119 -22.90 19.05 -31.99
C TRP A 119 -22.53 20.51 -31.80
N ARG A 120 -23.49 21.33 -31.33
CA ARG A 120 -23.27 22.73 -30.98
C ARG A 120 -23.65 22.96 -29.53
N TRP A 121 -22.71 23.54 -28.78
CA TRP A 121 -22.92 23.93 -27.39
C TRP A 121 -23.86 25.12 -27.31
N ARG A 122 -24.81 25.11 -26.36
CA ARG A 122 -25.73 26.21 -26.07
C ARG A 122 -25.85 26.35 -24.58
N PHE A 123 -25.28 27.46 -24.07
CA PHE A 123 -25.33 27.79 -22.66
C PHE A 123 -26.41 28.78 -22.36
N GLU A 124 -27.15 28.57 -21.26
CA GLU A 124 -28.15 29.49 -20.76
C GLU A 124 -27.63 30.17 -19.50
N TRP A 125 -27.31 31.44 -19.59
CA TRP A 125 -26.84 32.26 -18.47
C TRP A 125 -28.00 33.07 -17.89
N ARG A 126 -27.98 33.36 -16.57
CA ARG A 126 -28.99 34.19 -15.89
C ARG A 126 -28.95 35.65 -16.33
N ARG A 127 -27.82 36.12 -16.84
CA ARG A 127 -27.57 37.41 -17.47
C ARG A 127 -26.40 37.27 -18.42
N ASP A 128 -26.18 38.28 -19.26
CA ASP A 128 -25.03 38.33 -20.15
C ASP A 128 -23.72 38.30 -19.35
N THR A 129 -22.72 37.60 -19.89
CA THR A 129 -21.39 37.51 -19.34
C THR A 129 -20.62 38.83 -19.51
N MET A 130 -19.86 39.24 -18.49
CA MET A 130 -19.12 40.53 -18.52
C MET A 130 -17.69 40.35 -18.01
N GLY A 131 -16.74 41.08 -18.65
CA GLY A 131 -15.35 41.12 -18.24
C GLY A 131 -14.74 39.72 -18.09
N ARG A 132 -14.24 39.36 -16.92
CA ARG A 132 -13.61 38.06 -16.67
C ARG A 132 -14.52 36.84 -16.90
N GLU A 133 -15.83 37.01 -16.89
CA GLU A 133 -16.78 35.93 -17.21
C GLU A 133 -16.73 35.59 -18.71
N LYS A 134 -16.53 36.56 -19.58
CA LYS A 134 -16.30 36.35 -21.02
C LYS A 134 -14.98 35.57 -21.28
N ASP A 135 -13.93 35.95 -20.55
CA ASP A 135 -12.66 35.27 -20.66
C ASP A 135 -12.79 33.77 -20.23
N GLU A 136 -13.57 33.52 -19.15
CA GLU A 136 -13.87 32.13 -18.71
C GLU A 136 -14.76 31.40 -19.74
N GLU A 137 -15.70 32.07 -20.41
CA GLU A 137 -16.56 31.47 -21.43
C GLU A 137 -15.76 31.06 -22.66
N GLU A 138 -14.82 31.89 -23.13
CA GLU A 138 -13.92 31.55 -24.23
C GLU A 138 -12.98 30.37 -23.85
N LEU A 139 -12.53 30.30 -22.60
CA LEU A 139 -11.76 29.19 -22.11
C LEU A 139 -12.58 27.90 -22.01
N LEU A 140 -13.84 27.99 -21.58
CA LEU A 140 -14.76 26.86 -21.56
C LEU A 140 -14.96 26.30 -22.96
N GLU A 141 -15.21 27.18 -23.96
CA GLU A 141 -15.36 26.77 -25.35
C GLU A 141 -14.11 26.04 -25.86
N LYS A 142 -12.90 26.56 -25.59
CA LYS A 142 -11.65 25.89 -25.95
C LYS A 142 -11.49 24.49 -25.29
N VAL A 143 -11.89 24.33 -24.03
CA VAL A 143 -11.88 23.02 -23.36
C VAL A 143 -12.87 22.08 -24.05
N LEU A 144 -14.01 22.57 -24.48
CA LEU A 144 -15.06 21.78 -25.11
C LEU A 144 -14.79 21.47 -26.59
N GLU A 145 -13.98 22.25 -27.30
CA GLU A 145 -13.52 21.95 -28.69
C GLU A 145 -12.84 20.57 -28.78
N GLY A 146 -12.14 20.16 -27.70
CA GLY A 146 -11.46 18.86 -27.62
C GLY A 146 -12.42 17.67 -27.43
N VAL A 147 -13.69 17.92 -27.12
CA VAL A 147 -14.69 16.89 -26.81
C VAL A 147 -15.61 16.63 -27.98
N LYS A 148 -15.69 15.36 -28.40
CA LYS A 148 -16.59 14.94 -29.47
C LYS A 148 -17.77 14.18 -28.87
N ILE A 149 -18.95 14.77 -28.89
CA ILE A 149 -20.21 14.10 -28.59
C ILE A 149 -20.51 13.14 -29.76
N LYS A 150 -20.95 11.91 -29.45
CA LYS A 150 -21.18 10.85 -30.45
C LYS A 150 -22.64 10.42 -30.39
N GLU A 151 -23.34 10.57 -31.46
CA GLU A 151 -24.73 10.10 -31.60
C GLU A 151 -24.81 8.56 -31.59
N GLY A 152 -25.78 7.99 -30.89
CA GLY A 152 -25.99 6.56 -30.78
C GLY A 152 -24.96 5.80 -29.89
N VAL A 153 -24.08 6.53 -29.20
CA VAL A 153 -23.05 5.91 -28.34
C VAL A 153 -23.33 6.28 -26.88
N GLY A 154 -23.49 5.29 -26.04
CA GLY A 154 -23.68 5.51 -24.59
C GLY A 154 -22.45 6.06 -23.89
N ASP A 155 -22.68 6.75 -22.79
CA ASP A 155 -21.60 7.28 -21.92
C ASP A 155 -20.89 6.14 -21.20
N VAL A 156 -19.56 6.23 -21.05
CA VAL A 156 -18.75 5.18 -20.42
C VAL A 156 -17.96 5.73 -19.25
N TRP A 157 -18.15 5.14 -18.07
CA TRP A 157 -17.36 5.42 -16.87
C TRP A 157 -16.04 4.66 -16.94
N LYS A 158 -14.93 5.36 -17.17
CA LYS A 158 -13.61 4.78 -17.36
C LYS A 158 -12.72 4.92 -16.13
N TRP A 159 -11.98 3.87 -15.83
CA TRP A 159 -10.91 3.90 -14.86
C TRP A 159 -9.56 4.18 -15.55
N LEU A 160 -8.93 5.30 -15.20
CA LEU A 160 -7.75 5.85 -15.88
C LEU A 160 -6.49 4.97 -15.75
N HIS A 161 -6.45 4.09 -14.73
CA HIS A 161 -5.29 3.21 -14.50
C HIS A 161 -5.36 1.88 -15.25
N ALA A 162 -6.35 1.69 -16.12
CA ALA A 162 -6.47 0.53 -16.97
C ALA A 162 -6.57 0.92 -18.46
N THR A 163 -5.91 0.19 -19.33
CA THR A 163 -5.89 0.44 -20.78
C THR A 163 -7.26 0.25 -21.41
N ASP A 164 -8.08 -0.68 -20.86
CA ASP A 164 -9.46 -0.96 -21.31
C ASP A 164 -10.51 -0.11 -20.57
N GLY A 165 -10.09 0.78 -19.68
CA GLY A 165 -10.96 1.62 -18.88
C GLY A 165 -11.79 0.90 -17.82
N LYS A 166 -11.62 -0.41 -17.63
CA LYS A 166 -12.38 -1.19 -16.66
C LYS A 166 -11.65 -1.31 -15.34
N TYR A 167 -12.37 -1.20 -14.23
CA TYR A 167 -11.80 -1.38 -12.91
C TYR A 167 -11.43 -2.85 -12.65
N VAL A 168 -10.13 -3.10 -12.49
CA VAL A 168 -9.57 -4.41 -12.12
C VAL A 168 -8.96 -4.33 -10.74
N VAL A 169 -9.43 -5.17 -9.81
CA VAL A 169 -8.96 -5.19 -8.40
C VAL A 169 -7.45 -5.38 -8.30
N LYS A 170 -6.86 -6.21 -9.17
CA LYS A 170 -5.41 -6.44 -9.21
C LYS A 170 -4.66 -5.15 -9.54
N LEU A 171 -5.05 -4.45 -10.62
CA LEU A 171 -4.42 -3.20 -11.03
C LEU A 171 -4.60 -2.09 -9.98
N ALA A 172 -5.76 -2.03 -9.32
CA ALA A 172 -5.98 -1.10 -8.20
C ALA A 172 -5.05 -1.41 -7.02
N TYR A 173 -4.85 -2.68 -6.72
CA TYR A 173 -3.90 -3.11 -5.70
C TYR A 173 -2.46 -2.77 -6.10
N ASP A 174 -2.07 -3.06 -7.34
CA ASP A 174 -0.73 -2.76 -7.87
C ASP A 174 -0.47 -1.25 -7.87
N PHE A 175 -1.47 -0.41 -8.20
CA PHE A 175 -1.36 1.06 -8.13
C PHE A 175 -1.16 1.56 -6.70
N LEU A 176 -1.94 1.06 -5.74
CA LEU A 176 -1.78 1.41 -4.32
C LEU A 176 -0.44 0.91 -3.78
N ALA A 177 -0.01 -0.28 -4.19
CA ALA A 177 1.27 -0.86 -3.84
C ALA A 177 2.44 -0.10 -4.48
N SER A 178 2.36 0.34 -5.73
CA SER A 178 3.44 1.03 -6.45
C SER A 178 3.82 2.37 -5.81
N THR A 179 2.91 3.03 -5.14
CA THR A 179 3.17 4.30 -4.45
C THR A 179 3.87 4.10 -3.10
N ASP A 180 3.78 2.90 -2.49
CA ASP A 180 4.51 2.48 -1.28
C ASP A 180 5.80 1.71 -1.63
N CYS A 181 6.09 1.55 -2.92
CA CYS A 181 7.09 0.63 -3.47
C CYS A 181 8.54 0.81 -3.01
N ILE A 182 8.93 1.92 -2.40
CA ILE A 182 10.29 2.02 -1.83
C ILE A 182 10.37 1.15 -0.58
N LEU A 183 9.38 1.20 0.30
CA LEU A 183 9.30 0.35 1.50
C LEU A 183 8.92 -1.10 1.13
N GLU A 184 7.95 -1.32 0.24
CA GLU A 184 7.51 -2.66 -0.17
C GLU A 184 8.57 -3.42 -0.98
N GLY A 185 9.32 -2.77 -1.84
CA GLY A 185 10.41 -3.42 -2.59
C GLY A 185 11.54 -3.92 -1.68
N GLN A 186 11.78 -3.26 -0.55
CA GLN A 186 12.74 -3.70 0.47
C GLN A 186 12.13 -4.78 1.37
N MET A 187 10.85 -4.65 1.72
CA MET A 187 10.10 -5.66 2.48
C MET A 187 9.96 -6.97 1.70
N CYS A 188 9.73 -6.92 0.38
CA CYS A 188 9.74 -8.12 -0.48
C CYS A 188 11.07 -8.87 -0.39
N LYS A 189 12.22 -8.18 -0.32
CA LYS A 189 13.54 -8.80 -0.17
C LYS A 189 13.72 -9.52 1.17
N ILE A 190 13.08 -9.04 2.23
CA ILE A 190 13.09 -9.69 3.55
C ILE A 190 12.24 -10.98 3.50
N ILE A 191 11.09 -10.94 2.82
CA ILE A 191 10.15 -12.08 2.71
C ILE A 191 10.69 -13.16 1.78
N GLU A 192 11.39 -12.78 0.71
CA GLU A 192 11.99 -13.69 -0.26
C GLU A 192 13.23 -14.45 0.28
N CYS A 193 13.55 -14.30 1.56
CA CYS A 193 14.66 -15.03 2.18
C CYS A 193 14.37 -16.54 2.25
N ARG A 194 14.98 -17.28 1.33
CA ARG A 194 14.85 -18.76 1.24
C ARG A 194 15.63 -19.49 2.34
N LEU A 195 16.54 -18.81 3.04
CA LEU A 195 17.37 -19.41 4.08
C LEU A 195 16.60 -19.65 5.37
N VAL A 196 15.49 -18.94 5.62
CA VAL A 196 14.68 -19.12 6.83
C VAL A 196 13.43 -19.95 6.55
N PRO A 197 12.83 -20.57 7.60
CA PRO A 197 11.50 -21.18 7.48
C PRO A 197 10.42 -20.15 7.14
N SER A 198 9.39 -20.56 6.39
CA SER A 198 8.30 -19.67 5.94
C SER A 198 7.60 -18.95 7.10
N LYS A 199 7.46 -19.59 8.27
CA LYS A 199 6.89 -18.96 9.47
C LYS A 199 7.72 -17.76 9.97
N VAL A 200 9.04 -17.82 9.84
CA VAL A 200 9.95 -16.73 10.24
C VAL A 200 9.91 -15.60 9.21
N ALA A 201 9.87 -15.93 7.92
CA ALA A 201 9.68 -14.94 6.86
C ALA A 201 8.34 -14.20 7.00
N PHE A 202 7.25 -14.91 7.25
CA PHE A 202 5.92 -14.35 7.49
C PHE A 202 5.87 -13.47 8.75
N PHE A 203 6.56 -13.89 9.82
CA PHE A 203 6.71 -13.05 11.01
C PHE A 203 7.44 -11.74 10.67
N GLY A 204 8.56 -11.78 9.94
CA GLY A 204 9.30 -10.61 9.53
C GLY A 204 8.47 -9.64 8.69
N TRP A 205 7.64 -10.18 7.79
CA TRP A 205 6.69 -9.39 7.03
C TRP A 205 5.68 -8.65 7.94
N ARG A 206 5.08 -9.36 8.90
CA ARG A 206 4.17 -8.74 9.88
C ARG A 206 4.88 -7.69 10.74
N LEU A 207 6.13 -7.94 11.10
CA LEU A 207 6.96 -7.00 11.87
C LEU A 207 7.19 -5.70 11.10
N CYS A 208 7.63 -5.79 9.85
CA CYS A 208 7.89 -4.62 9.01
C CYS A 208 6.62 -3.79 8.71
N LEU A 209 5.44 -4.43 8.70
CA LEU A 209 4.14 -3.79 8.55
C LEU A 209 3.54 -3.28 9.88
N ASP A 210 4.28 -3.35 10.98
CA ASP A 210 3.77 -3.04 12.33
C ASP A 210 2.47 -3.78 12.69
N ARG A 211 2.36 -5.07 12.28
CA ARG A 211 1.17 -5.91 12.49
C ARG A 211 1.35 -6.97 13.58
N LEU A 212 2.43 -6.92 14.33
CA LEU A 212 2.61 -7.79 15.48
C LEU A 212 1.72 -7.33 16.65
N PRO A 213 1.28 -8.25 17.53
CA PRO A 213 0.49 -7.91 18.70
C PRO A 213 1.38 -7.38 19.84
N THR A 214 2.04 -6.25 19.61
CA THR A 214 2.69 -5.45 20.65
C THR A 214 1.64 -4.82 21.55
N LYS A 215 1.98 -4.41 22.77
CA LYS A 215 1.03 -3.81 23.71
C LYS A 215 0.36 -2.56 23.13
N ASP A 216 1.11 -1.70 22.45
CA ASP A 216 0.59 -0.52 21.72
C ASP A 216 -0.41 -0.93 20.62
N ASN A 217 -0.06 -1.92 19.79
CA ASN A 217 -0.94 -2.41 18.73
C ASN A 217 -2.20 -3.11 19.26
N LEU A 218 -2.13 -3.75 20.41
CA LEU A 218 -3.30 -4.34 21.09
C LEU A 218 -4.22 -3.25 21.62
N GLN A 219 -3.67 -2.20 22.26
CA GLN A 219 -4.43 -1.05 22.73
C GLN A 219 -5.13 -0.31 21.58
N LYS A 220 -4.43 -0.07 20.46
CA LYS A 220 -5.04 0.52 19.25
C LYS A 220 -6.20 -0.29 18.68
N ARG A 221 -6.23 -1.60 18.95
CA ARG A 221 -7.35 -2.50 18.56
C ARG A 221 -8.46 -2.58 19.62
N GLY A 222 -8.39 -1.78 20.66
CA GLY A 222 -9.39 -1.74 21.73
C GLY A 222 -9.26 -2.87 22.77
N ILE A 223 -8.12 -3.58 22.82
CA ILE A 223 -7.87 -4.62 23.82
C ILE A 223 -7.29 -3.95 25.07
N CYS A 224 -8.05 -4.03 26.17
CA CYS A 224 -7.61 -3.51 27.46
C CYS A 224 -6.54 -4.45 28.06
N LEU A 225 -5.37 -3.92 28.34
CA LEU A 225 -4.26 -4.64 28.96
C LEU A 225 -4.25 -4.33 30.47
N ARG A 226 -4.27 -5.36 31.31
CA ARG A 226 -4.24 -5.20 32.78
C ARG A 226 -2.94 -4.60 33.30
N GLU A 227 -1.83 -4.89 32.66
CA GLU A 227 -0.47 -4.47 33.04
C GLU A 227 -0.01 -3.22 32.29
N GLY A 228 -0.91 -2.51 31.57
CA GLY A 228 -0.56 -1.32 30.79
C GLY A 228 0.22 -1.63 29.51
N VAL A 229 0.76 -0.58 28.89
CA VAL A 229 1.43 -0.63 27.58
C VAL A 229 2.95 -0.61 27.68
N VAL A 230 3.52 -0.62 28.87
CA VAL A 230 4.97 -0.52 29.10
C VAL A 230 5.70 -1.78 28.65
N CYS A 231 6.88 -1.63 28.09
CA CYS A 231 7.72 -2.71 27.60
C CYS A 231 8.21 -3.60 28.75
N ASP A 232 7.93 -4.92 28.69
CA ASP A 232 8.37 -5.86 29.73
C ASP A 232 9.90 -6.06 29.74
N PHE A 233 10.63 -5.68 28.67
CA PHE A 233 12.09 -5.80 28.64
C PHE A 233 12.82 -4.75 29.46
N CYS A 234 12.38 -3.51 29.40
CA CYS A 234 13.08 -2.39 30.04
C CYS A 234 12.26 -1.70 31.13
N ASN A 235 10.97 -1.96 31.21
CA ASN A 235 10.00 -1.32 32.13
C ASN A 235 10.01 0.23 32.08
N GLY A 236 10.48 0.82 30.98
CA GLY A 236 10.66 2.27 30.84
C GLY A 236 9.73 2.93 29.85
N GLU A 237 9.54 2.34 28.66
CA GLU A 237 8.84 2.98 27.55
C GLU A 237 7.68 2.13 27.03
N VAL A 238 6.82 2.75 26.19
CA VAL A 238 5.70 2.07 25.54
C VAL A 238 6.20 0.96 24.61
N GLU A 239 5.66 -0.23 24.73
CA GLU A 239 5.98 -1.36 23.88
C GLU A 239 5.33 -1.22 22.50
N ASN A 240 6.01 -0.61 21.56
CA ASN A 240 5.70 -0.67 20.14
C ASN A 240 6.79 -1.46 19.39
N ALA A 241 6.59 -1.73 18.10
CA ALA A 241 7.54 -2.55 17.33
C ALA A 241 8.93 -1.90 17.25
N ASN A 242 9.02 -0.60 16.98
CA ASN A 242 10.32 0.08 16.92
C ASN A 242 11.05 0.06 18.27
N HIS A 243 10.34 0.32 19.38
CA HIS A 243 10.96 0.20 20.69
C HIS A 243 11.47 -1.22 20.94
N LEU A 244 10.59 -2.22 20.84
CA LEU A 244 10.91 -3.61 21.22
C LEU A 244 12.06 -4.23 20.41
N PHE A 245 12.17 -3.90 19.12
CA PHE A 245 13.14 -4.54 18.21
C PHE A 245 14.36 -3.67 17.88
N SER A 246 14.34 -2.37 18.18
CA SER A 246 15.41 -1.47 17.76
C SER A 246 15.99 -0.67 18.92
N VAL A 247 15.21 0.16 19.61
CA VAL A 247 15.72 1.11 20.61
C VAL A 247 15.73 0.60 22.04
N CYS A 248 15.02 -0.48 22.38
CA CYS A 248 15.05 -1.08 23.71
C CYS A 248 16.47 -1.51 24.07
N TYR A 249 16.92 -1.19 25.29
CA TYR A 249 18.27 -1.54 25.78
C TYR A 249 18.56 -3.05 25.65
N ASN A 250 17.59 -3.91 25.98
CA ASN A 250 17.75 -5.36 25.82
C ASN A 250 17.85 -5.82 24.36
N ALA A 251 17.15 -5.16 23.45
CA ALA A 251 17.30 -5.42 22.03
C ALA A 251 18.67 -4.94 21.52
N TRP A 252 19.12 -3.77 21.96
CA TRP A 252 20.44 -3.23 21.66
C TRP A 252 21.57 -4.16 22.09
N LEU A 253 21.49 -4.75 23.30
CA LEU A 253 22.46 -5.74 23.77
C LEU A 253 22.57 -6.95 22.84
N VAL A 254 21.44 -7.46 22.37
CA VAL A 254 21.41 -8.60 21.44
C VAL A 254 22.00 -8.20 20.08
N TRP A 255 21.63 -7.06 19.54
CA TRP A 255 22.17 -6.56 18.27
C TRP A 255 23.68 -6.30 18.36
N SER A 256 24.17 -5.75 19.46
CA SER A 256 25.61 -5.52 19.68
C SER A 256 26.43 -6.81 19.68
N GLN A 257 25.88 -7.90 20.26
CA GLN A 257 26.50 -9.22 20.20
C GLN A 257 26.53 -9.77 18.77
N VAL A 258 25.45 -9.58 18.00
CA VAL A 258 25.37 -10.01 16.60
C VAL A 258 26.31 -9.22 15.70
N LEU A 259 26.41 -7.90 15.88
CA LEU A 259 27.37 -7.07 15.14
C LEU A 259 28.81 -7.55 15.41
N ARG A 260 29.17 -7.79 16.68
CA ARG A 260 30.49 -8.31 17.05
C ARG A 260 30.75 -9.69 16.46
N TRP A 261 29.75 -10.58 16.46
CA TRP A 261 29.87 -11.92 15.88
C TRP A 261 30.14 -11.83 14.36
N TRP A 262 29.54 -10.87 13.66
CA TRP A 262 29.75 -10.66 12.21
C TRP A 262 30.95 -9.76 11.89
N GLY A 263 31.66 -9.24 12.88
CA GLY A 263 32.77 -8.28 12.69
C GLY A 263 32.30 -6.96 12.05
N LEU A 264 31.09 -6.53 12.36
CA LEU A 264 30.50 -5.28 11.85
C LEU A 264 30.60 -4.18 12.91
N GLU A 265 31.27 -3.08 12.57
CA GLU A 265 31.35 -1.88 13.40
C GLU A 265 30.42 -0.80 12.80
N SER A 266 29.29 -0.55 13.45
CA SER A 266 28.34 0.46 13.00
C SER A 266 27.34 0.82 14.08
N VAL A 267 26.73 1.99 13.92
CA VAL A 267 25.56 2.41 14.69
C VAL A 267 24.31 1.90 14.01
N LEU A 268 23.46 1.20 14.75
CA LEU A 268 22.21 0.68 14.21
C LEU A 268 21.16 1.78 14.10
N PRO A 269 20.34 1.75 13.03
CA PRO A 269 19.17 2.61 12.91
C PRO A 269 18.17 2.39 14.05
N ASN A 270 17.40 3.43 14.37
CA ASN A 270 16.38 3.42 15.43
C ASN A 270 15.01 2.90 14.95
N THR A 271 14.93 2.30 13.77
CA THR A 271 13.71 1.71 13.22
C THR A 271 13.92 0.27 12.78
N VAL A 272 12.87 -0.54 12.87
CA VAL A 272 12.88 -1.95 12.45
C VAL A 272 13.30 -2.09 10.99
N VAL A 273 12.70 -1.28 10.10
CA VAL A 273 13.01 -1.32 8.67
C VAL A 273 14.45 -0.88 8.41
N GLY A 274 14.92 0.17 9.08
CA GLY A 274 16.30 0.63 8.98
C GLY A 274 17.31 -0.43 9.38
N ILE A 275 17.07 -1.19 10.46
CA ILE A 275 17.94 -2.32 10.86
C ILE A 275 17.94 -3.41 9.79
N ALA A 276 16.77 -3.77 9.23
CA ALA A 276 16.68 -4.74 8.15
C ALA A 276 17.50 -4.31 6.92
N GLU A 277 17.35 -3.06 6.50
CA GLU A 277 18.11 -2.45 5.41
C GLU A 277 19.61 -2.43 5.67
N PHE A 278 20.00 -2.10 6.89
CA PHE A 278 21.38 -2.11 7.30
C PHE A 278 22.03 -3.48 7.09
N PHE A 279 21.43 -4.57 7.61
CA PHE A 279 21.96 -5.93 7.43
C PHE A 279 21.93 -6.38 5.96
N ILE A 280 20.84 -6.09 5.23
CA ILE A 280 20.74 -6.43 3.81
C ILE A 280 21.80 -5.70 2.96
N SER A 281 22.09 -4.45 3.29
CA SER A 281 23.05 -3.64 2.53
C SER A 281 24.48 -3.97 2.92
N SER A 282 24.80 -4.06 4.22
CA SER A 282 26.14 -4.33 4.72
C SER A 282 26.63 -5.73 4.33
N LEU A 283 25.80 -6.74 4.52
CA LEU A 283 26.15 -8.11 4.16
C LEU A 283 25.87 -8.42 2.68
N GLY A 284 24.96 -7.69 2.04
CA GLY A 284 24.51 -7.98 0.68
C GLY A 284 25.59 -7.87 -0.38
N LYS A 285 26.56 -6.98 -0.18
CA LYS A 285 27.71 -6.80 -1.08
C LYS A 285 28.74 -7.94 -0.97
N ILE A 286 28.88 -8.50 0.23
CA ILE A 286 29.92 -9.45 0.59
C ILE A 286 29.42 -10.90 0.48
N VAL A 287 28.31 -11.22 1.10
CA VAL A 287 27.78 -12.59 1.25
C VAL A 287 26.39 -12.80 0.68
N GLY A 288 25.85 -11.77 0.00
CA GLY A 288 24.53 -11.81 -0.61
C GLY A 288 23.40 -11.33 0.30
N LYS A 289 22.40 -10.69 -0.32
CA LYS A 289 21.27 -10.05 0.38
C LYS A 289 20.44 -11.03 1.24
N GLU A 290 20.32 -12.27 0.80
CA GLU A 290 19.60 -13.33 1.54
C GLU A 290 20.22 -13.60 2.92
N MET A 291 21.55 -13.46 3.06
CA MET A 291 22.23 -13.65 4.34
C MET A 291 21.89 -12.50 5.31
N GLY A 292 21.92 -11.25 4.82
CA GLY A 292 21.52 -10.09 5.62
C GLY A 292 20.08 -10.21 6.11
N SER A 293 19.15 -10.61 5.23
CA SER A 293 17.75 -10.87 5.59
C SER A 293 17.64 -12.01 6.62
N CYS A 294 18.42 -13.09 6.46
CA CYS A 294 18.41 -14.21 7.38
C CYS A 294 18.85 -13.80 8.79
N ILE A 295 19.91 -13.00 8.91
CA ILE A 295 20.43 -12.53 10.20
C ILE A 295 19.43 -11.57 10.86
N PHE A 296 18.88 -10.61 10.13
CA PHE A 296 17.84 -9.74 10.66
C PHE A 296 16.64 -10.56 11.19
N LEU A 297 16.15 -11.49 10.37
CA LEU A 297 14.97 -12.30 10.70
C LEU A 297 15.18 -13.21 11.90
N VAL A 298 16.35 -13.83 12.05
CA VAL A 298 16.61 -14.69 13.20
C VAL A 298 16.68 -13.89 14.49
N VAL A 299 17.33 -12.72 14.48
CA VAL A 299 17.42 -11.86 15.66
C VAL A 299 16.05 -11.37 16.08
N ALA A 300 15.29 -10.80 15.14
CA ALA A 300 13.93 -10.35 15.40
C ALA A 300 13.02 -11.47 15.92
N TRP A 301 13.11 -12.68 15.34
CA TRP A 301 12.37 -13.85 15.80
C TRP A 301 12.69 -14.22 17.25
N TYR A 302 13.97 -14.20 17.64
CA TYR A 302 14.38 -14.54 19.00
C TYR A 302 14.05 -13.44 20.01
N LEU A 303 14.10 -12.17 19.65
CA LEU A 303 13.62 -11.07 20.48
C LEU A 303 12.11 -11.23 20.75
N TRP A 304 11.32 -11.54 19.73
CA TRP A 304 9.88 -11.81 19.89
C TRP A 304 9.61 -13.05 20.73
N TYR A 305 10.36 -14.13 20.52
CA TYR A 305 10.24 -15.35 21.30
C TYR A 305 10.54 -15.08 22.79
N ARG A 306 11.59 -14.37 23.08
CA ARG A 306 11.95 -13.99 24.46
C ARG A 306 10.90 -13.08 25.10
N ARG A 307 10.44 -12.04 24.39
CA ARG A 307 9.34 -11.20 24.87
C ARG A 307 8.10 -12.03 25.23
N ASN A 308 7.73 -12.96 24.38
CA ASN A 308 6.57 -13.82 24.65
C ASN A 308 6.82 -14.80 25.84
N ALA A 309 8.03 -15.30 26.00
CA ALA A 309 8.37 -16.12 27.15
C ALA A 309 8.26 -15.30 28.46
N GLN A 310 8.73 -14.06 28.47
CA GLN A 310 8.63 -13.17 29.62
C GLN A 310 7.17 -12.82 29.95
N VAL A 311 6.37 -12.43 28.95
CA VAL A 311 4.96 -12.04 29.16
C VAL A 311 4.09 -13.23 29.60
N PHE A 312 4.22 -14.39 28.94
CA PHE A 312 3.28 -15.50 29.15
C PHE A 312 3.79 -16.58 30.10
N ARG A 313 5.10 -16.70 30.29
CA ARG A 313 5.72 -17.76 31.12
C ARG A 313 6.46 -17.21 32.33
N LYS A 314 6.56 -15.87 32.46
CA LYS A 314 7.40 -15.18 33.46
C LYS A 314 8.85 -15.70 33.50
N ASP A 315 9.36 -16.11 32.32
CA ASP A 315 10.69 -16.63 32.16
C ASP A 315 11.67 -15.46 31.97
N GLU A 316 12.43 -15.15 33.03
CA GLU A 316 13.45 -14.11 33.04
C GLU A 316 14.78 -14.54 32.40
N GLY A 317 14.74 -15.55 31.55
CA GLY A 317 15.93 -16.15 30.91
C GLY A 317 16.96 -15.12 30.45
N ARG A 318 18.22 -15.31 30.84
CA ARG A 318 19.33 -14.38 30.61
C ARG A 318 19.59 -14.14 29.11
N PRO A 319 19.96 -12.92 28.70
CA PRO A 319 20.28 -12.58 27.31
C PRO A 319 21.45 -13.39 26.72
N GLU A 320 22.31 -13.87 27.58
CA GLU A 320 23.60 -14.50 27.24
C GLU A 320 23.48 -15.73 26.33
N ASN A 321 22.38 -16.47 26.42
CA ASN A 321 22.15 -17.67 25.61
C ASN A 321 21.45 -17.42 24.28
N LEU A 322 21.04 -16.17 23.96
CA LEU A 322 20.32 -15.89 22.72
C LEU A 322 21.23 -15.96 21.50
N LEU A 323 22.44 -15.44 21.57
CA LEU A 323 23.39 -15.48 20.45
C LEU A 323 23.70 -16.92 20.03
N GLU A 324 24.01 -17.79 20.99
CA GLU A 324 24.29 -19.20 20.71
C GLU A 324 23.09 -19.89 20.03
N ARG A 325 21.89 -19.66 20.54
CA ARG A 325 20.66 -20.18 19.92
C ARG A 325 20.47 -19.71 18.49
N MET A 326 20.79 -18.43 18.20
CA MET A 326 20.73 -17.86 16.84
C MET A 326 21.79 -18.51 15.95
N GLN A 327 23.02 -18.70 16.45
CA GLN A 327 24.11 -19.36 15.74
C GLN A 327 23.74 -20.81 15.38
N VAL A 328 23.21 -21.57 16.30
CA VAL A 328 22.74 -22.96 16.07
C VAL A 328 21.63 -22.97 15.02
N LYS A 329 20.62 -22.09 15.15
CA LYS A 329 19.49 -22.10 14.21
C LYS A 329 19.88 -21.67 12.81
N THR A 330 20.68 -20.64 12.68
CA THR A 330 21.18 -20.19 11.37
C THR A 330 22.05 -21.26 10.71
N PHE A 331 22.90 -21.93 11.48
CA PHE A 331 23.70 -23.04 11.00
C PHE A 331 22.83 -24.20 10.46
N ILE A 332 21.83 -24.62 11.25
CA ILE A 332 20.90 -25.68 10.82
C ILE A 332 20.17 -25.29 9.54
N TRP A 333 19.69 -24.04 9.46
CA TRP A 333 18.99 -23.58 8.26
C TRP A 333 19.90 -23.53 7.05
N LEU A 334 21.14 -23.05 7.20
CA LEU A 334 22.12 -23.06 6.12
C LEU A 334 22.43 -24.47 5.63
N LYS A 335 22.70 -25.39 6.57
CA LYS A 335 22.96 -26.80 6.23
C LYS A 335 21.78 -27.45 5.51
N SER A 336 20.55 -27.10 5.86
CA SER A 336 19.34 -27.69 5.25
C SER A 336 18.92 -27.08 3.92
N LYS A 337 19.33 -25.83 3.67
CA LYS A 337 18.85 -25.03 2.51
C LYS A 337 19.91 -24.80 1.43
N VAL A 338 21.19 -24.99 1.79
CA VAL A 338 22.30 -24.66 0.90
C VAL A 338 23.13 -25.93 0.64
N GLU A 339 23.12 -26.36 -0.61
CA GLU A 339 24.01 -27.43 -1.05
C GLU A 339 25.47 -26.96 -1.02
N GLY A 340 26.39 -27.82 -0.64
CA GLY A 340 27.82 -27.48 -0.55
C GLY A 340 28.24 -26.71 0.69
N CYS A 341 27.39 -26.66 1.72
CA CYS A 341 27.74 -26.08 3.01
C CYS A 341 28.67 -27.05 3.78
N VAL A 342 29.98 -26.90 3.64
CA VAL A 342 31.00 -27.86 4.16
C VAL A 342 31.63 -27.47 5.50
N PHE A 343 31.42 -26.23 5.99
CA PHE A 343 32.00 -25.77 7.25
C PHE A 343 31.34 -26.41 8.48
N SER A 344 32.10 -26.48 9.58
CA SER A 344 31.64 -26.99 10.89
C SER A 344 30.85 -25.91 11.66
N PHE A 345 30.13 -26.31 12.71
CA PHE A 345 29.48 -25.38 13.61
C PHE A 345 30.49 -24.46 14.30
N TYR A 346 31.65 -24.98 14.66
CA TYR A 346 32.74 -24.20 15.25
C TYR A 346 33.20 -23.06 14.30
N ASN A 347 33.42 -23.39 13.01
CA ASN A 347 33.75 -22.36 12.02
C ASN A 347 32.67 -21.30 11.90
N TRP A 348 31.40 -21.71 11.93
CA TRP A 348 30.25 -20.77 11.87
C TRP A 348 30.21 -19.83 13.07
N GLN A 349 30.52 -20.33 14.27
CA GLN A 349 30.59 -19.50 15.48
C GLN A 349 31.75 -18.52 15.45
N SER A 350 32.93 -18.96 15.00
CA SER A 350 34.16 -18.18 15.05
C SER A 350 34.33 -17.21 13.88
N CYS A 351 33.97 -17.65 12.64
CA CYS A 351 34.20 -16.90 11.40
C CYS A 351 32.97 -16.95 10.48
N PRO A 352 31.81 -16.36 10.89
CA PRO A 352 30.58 -16.44 10.12
C PRO A 352 30.68 -15.80 8.73
N MET A 353 31.49 -14.75 8.60
CA MET A 353 31.69 -14.03 7.35
C MET A 353 32.35 -14.93 6.30
N GLU A 354 33.44 -15.65 6.67
CA GLU A 354 34.14 -16.56 5.77
C GLU A 354 33.25 -17.74 5.33
N CYS A 355 32.53 -18.31 6.30
CA CYS A 355 31.57 -19.38 6.02
C CYS A 355 30.48 -18.92 5.05
N ALA A 356 29.94 -17.73 5.25
CA ALA A 356 28.92 -17.17 4.37
C ALA A 356 29.46 -16.82 2.98
N MET A 357 30.71 -16.32 2.88
CA MET A 357 31.38 -16.09 1.59
C MET A 357 31.56 -17.39 0.80
N SER A 358 31.96 -18.48 1.46
CA SER A 358 32.11 -19.79 0.80
C SER A 358 30.79 -20.25 0.15
N VAL A 359 29.69 -20.09 0.87
CA VAL A 359 28.32 -20.36 0.37
C VAL A 359 27.96 -19.49 -0.83
N TYR A 360 28.23 -18.19 -0.73
CA TYR A 360 27.91 -17.22 -1.77
C TYR A 360 28.68 -17.48 -3.06
N ASN A 361 29.99 -17.73 -2.94
CA ASN A 361 30.86 -18.03 -4.08
C ASN A 361 30.49 -19.35 -4.76
N HIS A 362 30.13 -20.39 -4.00
CA HIS A 362 29.65 -21.66 -4.54
C HIS A 362 28.36 -21.47 -5.36
N LYS A 363 27.39 -20.71 -4.84
CA LYS A 363 26.15 -20.39 -5.58
C LYS A 363 26.42 -19.57 -6.85
N ARG A 364 27.38 -18.64 -6.81
CA ARG A 364 27.76 -17.80 -7.96
C ARG A 364 28.41 -18.62 -9.08
N MET A 365 29.35 -19.48 -8.74
CA MET A 365 30.03 -20.36 -9.73
C MET A 365 29.03 -21.33 -10.37
N ARG A 366 28.11 -21.90 -9.60
CA ARG A 366 27.09 -22.81 -10.12
C ARG A 366 26.15 -22.09 -11.11
N LYS A 367 25.72 -20.85 -10.83
CA LYS A 367 24.92 -20.04 -11.76
C LYS A 367 25.66 -19.69 -13.06
N GLN A 368 26.96 -19.41 -12.98
CA GLN A 368 27.78 -19.15 -14.16
C GLN A 368 27.94 -20.38 -15.03
N PHE A 369 28.16 -21.55 -14.42
CA PHE A 369 28.26 -22.83 -15.12
C PHE A 369 26.97 -23.16 -15.89
N PHE A 370 25.79 -23.02 -15.25
CA PHE A 370 24.52 -23.26 -15.92
C PHE A 370 24.21 -22.23 -17.04
N LYS A 371 24.65 -20.99 -16.89
CA LYS A 371 24.50 -20.00 -17.97
C LYS A 371 25.41 -20.34 -19.17
N ALA A 372 26.62 -20.75 -18.93
CA ALA A 372 27.54 -21.16 -20.00
C ALA A 372 27.02 -22.42 -20.74
N PHE A 373 26.42 -23.37 -20.03
CA PHE A 373 25.83 -24.56 -20.64
C PHE A 373 24.59 -24.22 -21.50
N ALA A 374 23.73 -23.30 -21.03
CA ALA A 374 22.53 -22.88 -21.74
C ALA A 374 22.82 -21.98 -22.95
N SER A 375 24.02 -21.39 -23.05
CA SER A 375 24.46 -20.60 -24.20
C SER A 375 25.24 -21.42 -25.26
N SER A 376 25.53 -22.69 -24.95
CA SER A 376 26.25 -23.64 -25.82
C SER A 376 25.32 -24.69 -26.45
N SER A 377 24.02 -24.67 -26.09
CA SER A 377 22.92 -25.44 -26.70
C SER A 377 22.04 -24.52 -27.55
#